data_b4ec811d8bce2d81fbdcb34637c7c377
#
_entry.id   b4ec811d8bce2d81fbdcb34637c7c377
#
_cell.length_a   1.000
_cell.length_b   1.000
_cell.length_c   1.000
_cell.angle_alpha   90.00
_cell.angle_beta   90.00
_cell.angle_gamma   90.00
#
_symmetry.space_group_name_H-M   'P 1'
#
loop_
_entity.id
_entity.type
_entity.pdbx_description
1 polymer ?
#
loop_
_entity_poly.entity_id
_entity_poly.type
_entity_poly.pdbx_seq_one_letter_code
_entity_poly.pdbx_strand_id
1 'polypeptide(L)'
;SPCRMAIMSTDEQQGAQQRRPEARKPRGFPDRTAAVIAAERKLVDSISAVYQRWGFDALDTGPFEYVDALGKFLPDTDRPNAGVFALQDDDEQWIALRYDHTAPLARYVAENWERIPKPFRRYSAGPVWRNEKPGPFRFREFIQCDADSVGVAGPAADAEMIAIAAEAMQADAFEDGKMFDG
;
A
#
# COMPACT_ATOMS: atom_id res chain seq x y z
N SER A 1 -0.35 41.85 -64.34
CA SER A 1 0.23 41.58 -62.98
C SER A 1 0.29 40.09 -62.73
N PRO A 2 1.44 39.46 -62.60
CA PRO A 2 1.51 38.05 -62.31
C PRO A 2 1.39 37.81 -60.84
N CYS A 3 0.49 36.90 -60.49
CA CYS A 3 0.26 36.35 -59.19
C CYS A 3 1.51 35.55 -58.72
N ARG A 4 2.19 36.06 -57.71
CA ARG A 4 3.30 35.34 -57.07
C ARG A 4 2.74 34.26 -56.19
N MET A 5 2.74 33.04 -56.65
CA MET A 5 2.50 31.85 -55.86
C MET A 5 3.69 31.67 -54.89
N ALA A 6 3.47 31.92 -53.60
CA ALA A 6 4.47 31.64 -52.59
C ALA A 6 4.59 30.11 -52.45
N ILE A 7 5.72 29.60 -52.85
CA ILE A 7 6.11 28.21 -52.58
C ILE A 7 6.44 28.18 -51.10
N MET A 8 5.55 27.62 -50.29
CA MET A 8 5.84 27.30 -48.89
C MET A 8 6.92 26.23 -48.88
N SER A 9 8.00 26.52 -48.18
CA SER A 9 9.16 25.64 -48.07
C SER A 9 8.77 24.32 -47.42
N THR A 10 9.28 23.25 -48.02
CA THR A 10 9.09 21.85 -47.57
C THR A 10 9.75 21.51 -46.25
N ASP A 11 10.26 22.51 -45.50
CA ASP A 11 10.93 22.28 -44.21
C ASP A 11 10.02 22.29 -42.96
N GLU A 12 8.73 22.66 -43.10
CA GLU A 12 7.80 22.65 -41.96
C GLU A 12 7.02 21.33 -41.75
N GLN A 13 7.29 20.33 -42.58
CA GLN A 13 6.65 19.00 -42.45
C GLN A 13 7.57 17.91 -41.88
N GLN A 14 8.71 18.24 -41.30
CA GLN A 14 9.42 17.26 -40.48
C GLN A 14 8.71 17.15 -39.14
N GLY A 15 7.68 16.31 -39.19
CA GLY A 15 6.80 15.97 -38.10
C GLY A 15 7.57 15.74 -36.82
N ALA A 16 7.01 16.27 -35.75
CA ALA A 16 7.35 15.90 -34.40
C ALA A 16 7.43 14.37 -34.34
N GLN A 17 8.65 13.86 -34.47
CA GLN A 17 8.93 12.44 -34.30
C GLN A 17 8.48 12.12 -32.85
N GLN A 18 7.32 11.52 -32.75
CA GLN A 18 6.72 11.16 -31.46
C GLN A 18 7.77 10.32 -30.73
N ARG A 19 8.53 10.95 -29.83
CA ARG A 19 9.58 10.30 -29.05
C ARG A 19 8.92 9.13 -28.34
N ARG A 20 9.29 7.92 -28.69
CA ARG A 20 8.85 6.75 -27.96
C ARG A 20 9.25 6.92 -26.49
N PRO A 21 8.32 6.71 -25.55
CA PRO A 21 8.65 6.82 -24.14
C PRO A 21 9.77 5.84 -23.79
N GLU A 22 10.67 6.25 -22.93
CA GLU A 22 11.72 5.38 -22.41
C GLU A 22 11.11 4.28 -21.56
N ALA A 23 11.54 3.04 -21.77
CA ALA A 23 11.12 1.88 -20.98
C ALA A 23 11.78 1.94 -19.60
N ARG A 24 11.09 2.56 -18.63
CA ARG A 24 11.57 2.73 -17.26
C ARG A 24 10.41 2.55 -16.26
N LYS A 25 10.74 2.07 -15.08
CA LYS A 25 9.80 1.94 -13.97
C LYS A 25 9.97 3.05 -12.93
N PRO A 26 8.91 3.43 -12.21
CA PRO A 26 9.03 4.37 -11.10
C PRO A 26 9.99 3.85 -10.03
N ARG A 27 10.74 4.76 -9.42
CA ARG A 27 11.71 4.41 -8.37
C ARG A 27 10.97 3.83 -7.13
N GLY A 28 11.46 2.71 -6.64
CA GLY A 28 10.90 2.06 -5.46
C GLY A 28 9.68 1.17 -5.72
N PHE A 29 9.35 0.91 -7.00
CA PHE A 29 8.30 -0.01 -7.43
C PHE A 29 8.93 -1.12 -8.27
N PRO A 30 9.36 -2.23 -7.64
CA PRO A 30 9.98 -3.33 -8.36
C PRO A 30 8.96 -4.14 -9.15
N ASP A 31 9.37 -4.68 -10.30
CA ASP A 31 8.62 -5.75 -10.94
C ASP A 31 8.84 -7.05 -10.15
N ARG A 32 7.81 -7.83 -9.95
CA ARG A 32 7.86 -9.11 -9.24
C ARG A 32 7.71 -10.24 -10.24
N THR A 33 8.67 -11.16 -10.24
CA THR A 33 8.64 -12.38 -11.09
C THR A 33 7.72 -13.43 -10.49
N ALA A 34 7.40 -14.47 -11.26
CA ALA A 34 6.56 -15.57 -10.80
C ALA A 34 7.10 -16.24 -9.53
N ALA A 35 8.42 -16.41 -9.41
CA ALA A 35 9.03 -17.00 -8.23
C ALA A 35 8.86 -16.11 -6.97
N VAL A 36 9.08 -14.80 -7.11
CA VAL A 36 8.87 -13.84 -6.02
C VAL A 36 7.41 -13.81 -5.58
N ILE A 37 6.46 -13.76 -6.53
CA ILE A 37 5.03 -13.78 -6.22
C ILE A 37 4.63 -15.05 -5.48
N ALA A 38 5.16 -16.21 -5.89
CA ALA A 38 4.86 -17.48 -5.22
C ALA A 38 5.40 -17.51 -3.79
N ALA A 39 6.63 -17.02 -3.57
CA ALA A 39 7.22 -16.93 -2.25
C ALA A 39 6.46 -15.96 -1.33
N GLU A 40 6.11 -14.77 -1.82
CA GLU A 40 5.29 -13.79 -1.08
C GLU A 40 3.93 -14.38 -0.67
N ARG A 41 3.24 -15.08 -1.61
CA ARG A 41 1.95 -15.72 -1.30
C ARG A 41 2.09 -16.78 -0.23
N LYS A 42 3.08 -17.68 -0.35
CA LYS A 42 3.34 -18.69 0.67
C LYS A 42 3.55 -18.06 2.05
N LEU A 43 4.36 -17.01 2.14
CA LEU A 43 4.61 -16.29 3.37
C LEU A 43 3.34 -15.66 3.95
N VAL A 44 2.58 -14.94 3.12
CA VAL A 44 1.31 -14.30 3.53
C VAL A 44 0.30 -15.35 4.01
N ASP A 45 0.18 -16.47 3.31
CA ASP A 45 -0.73 -17.56 3.69
C ASP A 45 -0.33 -18.18 5.03
N SER A 46 0.97 -18.42 5.26
CA SER A 46 1.49 -18.96 6.53
C SER A 46 1.21 -18.02 7.70
N ILE A 47 1.47 -16.71 7.56
CA ILE A 47 1.20 -15.71 8.58
C ILE A 47 -0.32 -15.58 8.83
N SER A 48 -1.12 -15.53 7.77
CA SER A 48 -2.58 -15.44 7.86
C SER A 48 -3.18 -16.65 8.59
N ALA A 49 -2.64 -17.84 8.36
CA ALA A 49 -3.06 -19.05 9.07
C ALA A 49 -2.80 -18.97 10.59
N VAL A 50 -1.70 -18.31 11.01
CA VAL A 50 -1.44 -18.03 12.43
C VAL A 50 -2.56 -17.12 12.98
N TYR A 51 -2.83 -15.99 12.34
CA TYR A 51 -3.87 -15.07 12.78
C TYR A 51 -5.24 -15.72 12.89
N GLN A 52 -5.62 -16.55 11.89
CA GLN A 52 -6.88 -17.30 11.90
C GLN A 52 -6.97 -18.28 13.06
N ARG A 53 -5.89 -19.03 13.36
CA ARG A 53 -5.85 -19.93 14.52
C ARG A 53 -6.07 -19.20 15.86
N TRP A 54 -5.63 -17.95 15.94
CA TRP A 54 -5.84 -17.10 17.11
C TRP A 54 -7.20 -16.38 17.09
N GLY A 55 -8.09 -16.69 16.14
CA GLY A 55 -9.45 -16.16 16.09
C GLY A 55 -9.54 -14.73 15.54
N PHE A 56 -8.64 -14.35 14.64
CA PHE A 56 -8.74 -13.10 13.89
C PHE A 56 -9.42 -13.34 12.54
N ASP A 57 -10.35 -12.48 12.19
CA ASP A 57 -11.03 -12.50 10.91
C ASP A 57 -10.32 -11.60 9.88
N ALA A 58 -10.32 -12.03 8.63
CA ALA A 58 -9.76 -11.23 7.55
C ALA A 58 -10.60 -9.97 7.32
N LEU A 59 -9.92 -8.82 7.21
CA LEU A 59 -10.53 -7.57 6.75
C LEU A 59 -9.60 -6.93 5.71
N ASP A 60 -10.09 -6.70 4.51
CA ASP A 60 -9.42 -5.89 3.51
C ASP A 60 -10.23 -4.61 3.25
N THR A 61 -9.57 -3.47 3.37
CA THR A 61 -10.14 -2.16 3.08
C THR A 61 -9.67 -1.70 1.70
N GLY A 62 -10.35 -0.72 1.12
CA GLY A 62 -9.92 -0.15 -0.16
C GLY A 62 -8.48 0.40 -0.10
N PRO A 63 -7.78 0.47 -1.26
CA PRO A 63 -6.42 0.99 -1.30
C PRO A 63 -6.35 2.50 -1.07
N PHE A 64 -7.46 3.23 -1.28
CA PHE A 64 -7.56 4.66 -1.08
C PHE A 64 -8.40 4.99 0.15
N GLU A 65 -7.96 5.98 0.88
CA GLU A 65 -8.70 6.64 1.95
C GLU A 65 -8.73 8.16 1.69
N TYR A 66 -9.74 8.86 2.21
CA TYR A 66 -9.69 10.31 2.23
C TYR A 66 -8.52 10.78 3.08
N VAL A 67 -7.84 11.83 2.61
CA VAL A 67 -6.62 12.34 3.26
C VAL A 67 -6.89 12.82 4.69
N ASP A 68 -8.07 13.37 4.95
CA ASP A 68 -8.50 13.78 6.30
C ASP A 68 -8.70 12.58 7.25
N ALA A 69 -9.13 11.42 6.72
CA ALA A 69 -9.25 10.18 7.51
C ALA A 69 -7.89 9.60 7.92
N LEU A 70 -6.79 9.94 7.25
CA LEU A 70 -5.44 9.55 7.63
C LEU A 70 -4.91 10.32 8.86
N GLY A 71 -5.59 11.38 9.27
CA GLY A 71 -5.38 12.07 10.54
C GLY A 71 -4.01 12.74 10.66
N LYS A 72 -3.20 12.30 11.62
CA LYS A 72 -1.90 12.90 11.98
C LYS A 72 -0.86 13.01 10.85
N PHE A 73 -1.14 12.47 9.69
CA PHE A 73 -0.28 12.60 8.52
C PHE A 73 -0.56 13.84 7.69
N LEU A 74 -1.59 14.60 8.07
CA LEU A 74 -1.91 15.87 7.46
C LEU A 74 -1.20 16.98 8.22
N PRO A 75 -0.29 17.73 7.59
CA PRO A 75 0.10 19.03 8.13
C PRO A 75 -1.11 19.96 8.07
N ASP A 76 -1.14 21.01 8.91
CA ASP A 76 -2.15 22.09 8.90
C ASP A 76 -2.10 22.93 7.60
N THR A 77 -1.97 22.29 6.47
CA THR A 77 -1.83 22.90 5.16
C THR A 77 -2.79 22.24 4.18
N ASP A 78 -3.20 22.96 3.16
CA ASP A 78 -4.08 22.48 2.08
C ASP A 78 -3.45 21.36 1.21
N ARG A 79 -2.37 20.74 1.65
CA ARG A 79 -1.66 19.70 0.92
C ARG A 79 -1.48 18.45 1.74
N PRO A 80 -1.65 17.26 1.11
CA PRO A 80 -1.30 15.98 1.73
C PRO A 80 0.17 15.93 2.15
N ASN A 81 0.45 15.20 3.23
CA ASN A 81 1.82 14.97 3.68
C ASN A 81 2.66 14.33 2.55
N ALA A 82 3.91 14.79 2.41
CA ALA A 82 4.85 14.27 1.43
C ALA A 82 5.15 12.75 1.56
N GLY A 83 4.84 12.15 2.72
CA GLY A 83 5.00 10.72 2.97
C GLY A 83 3.93 9.82 2.33
N VAL A 84 2.84 10.38 1.80
CA VAL A 84 1.75 9.63 1.16
C VAL A 84 1.70 9.89 -0.34
N PHE A 85 1.17 8.94 -1.09
CA PHE A 85 0.80 9.14 -2.50
C PHE A 85 -0.65 9.60 -2.54
N ALA A 86 -0.88 10.85 -2.89
CA ALA A 86 -2.20 11.45 -2.92
C ALA A 86 -2.51 12.07 -4.28
N LEU A 87 -3.80 12.12 -4.60
CA LEU A 87 -4.34 12.76 -5.79
C LEU A 87 -5.73 13.35 -5.46
N GLN A 88 -6.21 14.26 -6.29
CA GLN A 88 -7.60 14.69 -6.24
C GLN A 88 -8.45 13.77 -7.12
N ASP A 89 -9.61 13.37 -6.61
CA ASP A 89 -10.61 12.65 -7.38
C ASP A 89 -11.46 13.61 -8.23
N ASP A 90 -12.46 13.08 -8.92
CA ASP A 90 -13.35 13.85 -9.78
C ASP A 90 -14.22 14.87 -9.01
N ASP A 91 -14.40 14.67 -7.70
CA ASP A 91 -15.13 15.56 -6.79
C ASP A 91 -14.20 16.58 -6.10
N GLU A 92 -12.98 16.72 -6.58
CA GLU A 92 -11.93 17.59 -6.02
C GLU A 92 -11.54 17.26 -4.58
N GLN A 93 -11.89 16.04 -4.11
CA GLN A 93 -11.51 15.56 -2.80
C GLN A 93 -10.10 14.95 -2.84
N TRP A 94 -9.30 15.22 -1.82
CA TRP A 94 -8.00 14.57 -1.69
C TRP A 94 -8.15 13.14 -1.17
N ILE A 95 -7.73 12.18 -1.98
CA ILE A 95 -7.58 10.77 -1.61
C ILE A 95 -6.11 10.37 -1.65
N ALA A 96 -5.73 9.41 -0.83
CA ALA A 96 -4.36 8.92 -0.77
C ALA A 96 -4.32 7.39 -0.68
N LEU A 97 -3.30 6.79 -1.26
CA LEU A 97 -3.02 5.39 -1.05
C LEU A 97 -2.72 5.13 0.43
N ARG A 98 -3.30 4.06 0.97
CA ARG A 98 -3.10 3.64 2.36
C ARG A 98 -1.61 3.47 2.68
N TYR A 99 -1.17 4.13 3.72
CA TYR A 99 0.21 4.09 4.20
C TYR A 99 0.48 2.85 5.08
N ASP A 100 -0.55 2.38 5.76
CA ASP A 100 -0.63 1.20 6.61
C ASP A 100 -2.05 0.62 6.56
N HIS A 101 -2.32 -0.41 7.35
CA HIS A 101 -3.67 -0.96 7.52
C HIS A 101 -4.39 -0.41 8.76
N THR A 102 -3.71 0.35 9.62
CA THR A 102 -4.25 0.84 10.90
C THR A 102 -5.18 2.03 10.71
N ALA A 103 -4.84 3.00 9.86
CA ALA A 103 -5.71 4.14 9.60
C ALA A 103 -7.03 3.72 8.91
N PRO A 104 -7.03 2.85 7.87
CA PRO A 104 -8.25 2.26 7.32
C PRO A 104 -9.07 1.47 8.34
N LEU A 105 -8.41 0.74 9.26
CA LEU A 105 -9.10 0.06 10.35
C LEU A 105 -9.81 1.04 11.27
N ALA A 106 -9.16 2.12 11.67
CA ALA A 106 -9.75 3.13 12.54
C ALA A 106 -11.02 3.73 11.93
N ARG A 107 -11.00 4.06 10.62
CA ARG A 107 -12.17 4.51 9.89
C ARG A 107 -13.27 3.43 9.88
N TYR A 108 -12.93 2.20 9.52
CA TYR A 108 -13.89 1.09 9.48
C TYR A 108 -14.56 0.85 10.83
N VAL A 109 -13.78 0.84 11.91
CA VAL A 109 -14.28 0.69 13.27
C VAL A 109 -15.20 1.85 13.65
N ALA A 110 -14.83 3.09 13.36
CA ALA A 110 -15.66 4.26 13.64
C ALA A 110 -17.00 4.19 12.90
N GLU A 111 -17.00 3.80 11.64
CA GLU A 111 -18.19 3.66 10.80
C GLU A 111 -19.13 2.53 11.28
N ASN A 112 -18.55 1.44 11.79
CA ASN A 112 -19.29 0.20 12.09
C ASN A 112 -19.36 -0.14 13.59
N TRP A 113 -18.99 0.78 14.49
CA TRP A 113 -18.84 0.52 15.92
C TRP A 113 -20.01 -0.22 16.56
N GLU A 114 -21.24 0.15 16.20
CA GLU A 114 -22.45 -0.46 16.78
C GLU A 114 -22.75 -1.86 16.22
N ARG A 115 -22.10 -2.26 15.13
CA ARG A 115 -22.40 -3.51 14.42
C ARG A 115 -21.32 -4.57 14.60
N ILE A 116 -20.08 -4.17 14.88
CA ILE A 116 -18.96 -5.10 15.03
C ILE A 116 -18.97 -5.78 16.41
N PRO A 117 -18.51 -7.05 16.52
CA PRO A 117 -18.33 -7.71 17.79
C PRO A 117 -17.28 -7.00 18.64
N LYS A 118 -17.33 -7.18 19.97
CA LYS A 118 -16.35 -6.62 20.90
C LYS A 118 -15.80 -7.73 21.80
N PRO A 119 -14.50 -7.98 21.83
CA PRO A 119 -13.46 -7.33 21.03
C PRO A 119 -13.61 -7.61 19.53
N PHE A 120 -13.31 -6.61 18.71
CA PHE A 120 -13.18 -6.78 17.26
C PHE A 120 -11.75 -7.19 16.96
N ARG A 121 -11.59 -8.39 16.42
CA ARG A 121 -10.29 -9.01 16.13
C ARG A 121 -10.18 -9.20 14.62
N ARG A 122 -9.27 -8.45 14.00
CA ARG A 122 -9.08 -8.51 12.55
C ARG A 122 -7.63 -8.70 12.20
N TYR A 123 -7.36 -9.28 11.04
CA TYR A 123 -6.06 -9.19 10.38
C TYR A 123 -6.23 -8.67 8.95
N SER A 124 -5.17 -8.02 8.45
CA SER A 124 -5.03 -7.63 7.05
C SER A 124 -3.67 -8.07 6.55
N ALA A 125 -3.62 -8.51 5.30
CA ALA A 125 -2.37 -8.83 4.61
C ALA A 125 -2.46 -8.30 3.17
N GLY A 126 -1.74 -7.26 2.87
CA GLY A 126 -1.84 -6.62 1.56
C GLY A 126 -0.86 -5.48 1.35
N PRO A 127 -0.85 -4.89 0.15
CA PRO A 127 0.08 -3.83 -0.19
C PRO A 127 -0.25 -2.54 0.55
N VAL A 128 0.82 -1.85 0.96
CA VAL A 128 0.80 -0.47 1.46
C VAL A 128 1.83 0.36 0.70
N TRP A 129 1.64 1.67 0.70
CA TRP A 129 2.45 2.57 -0.12
C TRP A 129 3.00 3.73 0.70
N ARG A 130 4.32 3.93 0.63
CA ARG A 130 5.00 5.01 1.33
C ARG A 130 5.81 5.84 0.37
N ASN A 131 5.51 7.12 0.28
CA ASN A 131 6.24 8.06 -0.58
C ASN A 131 7.54 8.51 0.10
N GLU A 132 8.36 7.54 0.50
CA GLU A 132 9.65 7.77 1.12
C GLU A 132 10.79 7.60 0.11
N LYS A 133 12.00 8.03 0.49
CA LYS A 133 13.17 7.83 -0.35
C LYS A 133 13.50 6.34 -0.44
N PRO A 134 13.45 5.72 -1.62
CA PRO A 134 13.76 4.30 -1.77
C PRO A 134 15.26 4.03 -1.58
N GLY A 135 15.59 2.84 -1.07
CA GLY A 135 16.95 2.37 -0.82
C GLY A 135 17.03 0.85 -0.92
N PRO A 136 18.17 0.25 -0.61
CA PRO A 136 18.29 -1.20 -0.51
C PRO A 136 17.25 -1.75 0.47
N PHE A 137 16.45 -2.73 0.03
CA PHE A 137 15.36 -3.35 0.80
C PHE A 137 14.29 -2.37 1.34
N ARG A 138 14.25 -1.13 0.84
CA ARG A 138 13.26 -0.12 1.18
C ARG A 138 12.50 0.29 -0.06
N PHE A 139 11.39 -0.39 -0.29
CA PHE A 139 10.49 -0.14 -1.40
C PHE A 139 9.41 0.88 -1.02
N ARG A 140 8.77 1.46 -2.04
CA ARG A 140 7.62 2.35 -1.88
C ARG A 140 6.29 1.59 -1.88
N GLU A 141 6.30 0.35 -2.32
CA GLU A 141 5.21 -0.61 -2.21
C GLU A 141 5.76 -1.87 -1.57
N PHE A 142 5.09 -2.38 -0.56
CA PHE A 142 5.42 -3.64 0.09
C PHE A 142 4.18 -4.25 0.76
N ILE A 143 4.21 -5.55 1.02
CA ILE A 143 3.14 -6.24 1.74
C ILE A 143 3.34 -6.02 3.24
N GLN A 144 2.26 -5.62 3.91
CA GLN A 144 2.18 -5.52 5.36
C GLN A 144 1.17 -6.55 5.86
N CYS A 145 1.52 -7.28 6.91
CA CYS A 145 0.63 -8.21 7.61
C CYS A 145 0.40 -7.67 9.01
N ASP A 146 -0.83 -7.24 9.29
CA ASP A 146 -1.24 -6.65 10.55
C ASP A 146 -2.32 -7.48 11.21
N ALA A 147 -2.27 -7.60 12.54
CA ALA A 147 -3.37 -8.12 13.36
C ALA A 147 -3.66 -7.13 14.48
N ASP A 148 -4.93 -6.82 14.68
CA ASP A 148 -5.40 -5.87 15.70
C ASP A 148 -6.58 -6.40 16.48
N SER A 149 -6.60 -6.08 17.77
CA SER A 149 -7.73 -6.34 18.66
C SER A 149 -8.25 -5.03 19.23
N VAL A 150 -9.48 -4.67 18.89
CA VAL A 150 -10.09 -3.38 19.24
C VAL A 150 -11.20 -3.61 20.28
N GLY A 151 -11.24 -2.76 21.30
CA GLY A 151 -12.28 -2.84 22.35
C GLY A 151 -11.96 -3.83 23.45
N VAL A 152 -10.69 -4.16 23.65
CA VAL A 152 -10.19 -4.95 24.78
C VAL A 152 -9.18 -4.12 25.57
N ALA A 153 -9.17 -4.27 26.88
CA ALA A 153 -8.21 -3.61 27.75
C ALA A 153 -7.50 -4.63 28.64
N GLY A 154 -6.24 -4.31 28.97
CA GLY A 154 -5.45 -5.03 29.96
C GLY A 154 -4.27 -5.80 29.40
N PRO A 155 -3.31 -6.17 30.27
CA PRO A 155 -2.03 -6.75 29.87
C PRO A 155 -2.14 -8.12 29.20
N ALA A 156 -3.26 -8.82 29.36
CA ALA A 156 -3.49 -10.10 28.70
C ALA A 156 -3.60 -9.95 27.17
N ALA A 157 -4.22 -8.86 26.69
CA ALA A 157 -4.31 -8.58 25.27
C ALA A 157 -2.91 -8.26 24.67
N ASP A 158 -2.10 -7.50 25.40
CA ASP A 158 -0.73 -7.19 24.97
C ASP A 158 0.14 -8.45 24.91
N ALA A 159 0.04 -9.32 25.93
CA ALA A 159 0.76 -10.59 25.96
C ALA A 159 0.34 -11.52 24.81
N GLU A 160 -0.95 -11.55 24.48
CA GLU A 160 -1.48 -12.31 23.34
C GLU A 160 -0.88 -11.81 22.02
N MET A 161 -0.84 -10.49 21.80
CA MET A 161 -0.25 -9.92 20.57
C MET A 161 1.24 -10.26 20.43
N ILE A 162 1.99 -10.28 21.53
CA ILE A 162 3.40 -10.72 21.54
C ILE A 162 3.51 -12.21 21.16
N ALA A 163 2.66 -13.06 21.71
CA ALA A 163 2.66 -14.49 21.41
C ALA A 163 2.32 -14.76 19.94
N ILE A 164 1.31 -14.07 19.40
CA ILE A 164 0.93 -14.15 17.98
C ILE A 164 2.09 -13.72 17.08
N ALA A 165 2.74 -12.60 17.39
CA ALA A 165 3.87 -12.13 16.64
C ALA A 165 5.03 -13.13 16.65
N ALA A 166 5.33 -13.72 17.80
CA ALA A 166 6.35 -14.76 17.93
C ALA A 166 6.01 -16.01 17.11
N GLU A 167 4.76 -16.47 17.12
CA GLU A 167 4.31 -17.60 16.30
C GLU A 167 4.35 -17.29 14.81
N ALA A 168 3.94 -16.10 14.41
CA ALA A 168 4.01 -15.66 13.01
C ALA A 168 5.46 -15.62 12.49
N MET A 169 6.41 -15.20 13.32
CA MET A 169 7.85 -15.20 12.97
C MET A 169 8.45 -16.62 12.90
N GLN A 170 7.80 -17.60 13.48
CA GLN A 170 8.19 -19.03 13.42
C GLN A 170 7.47 -19.79 12.30
N ALA A 171 6.60 -19.13 11.53
CA ALA A 171 5.91 -19.78 10.44
C ALA A 171 6.90 -20.26 9.36
N ASP A 172 6.61 -21.42 8.76
CA ASP A 172 7.50 -22.20 7.86
C ASP A 172 8.22 -21.38 6.78
N ALA A 173 7.66 -20.22 6.39
CA ALA A 173 8.27 -19.36 5.39
C ALA A 173 9.58 -18.70 5.85
N PHE A 174 9.80 -18.61 7.17
CA PHE A 174 11.02 -18.04 7.76
C PHE A 174 12.08 -19.12 8.10
N GLU A 175 11.69 -20.40 8.17
CA GLU A 175 12.61 -21.48 8.58
C GLU A 175 13.70 -21.77 7.56
N ASP A 176 13.46 -21.52 6.28
CA ASP A 176 14.42 -21.86 5.22
C ASP A 176 15.58 -20.87 5.06
N GLY A 177 15.57 -19.72 5.69
CA GLY A 177 16.65 -18.71 5.57
C GLY A 177 16.99 -18.24 4.14
N LYS A 178 16.34 -18.83 3.15
CA LYS A 178 16.67 -18.70 1.71
C LYS A 178 15.97 -17.57 0.99
N MET A 179 15.11 -16.83 1.67
CA MET A 179 14.30 -15.79 1.01
C MET A 179 15.11 -14.54 0.63
N PHE A 180 16.35 -14.42 1.10
CA PHE A 180 17.20 -13.25 0.89
C PHE A 180 18.51 -13.53 0.14
N ASP A 181 18.74 -14.77 -0.31
CA ASP A 181 19.89 -15.15 -1.13
C ASP A 181 19.56 -15.04 -2.62
N GLY A 182 19.46 -13.76 -3.10
CA GLY A 182 19.19 -13.46 -4.50
C GLY A 182 19.70 -12.10 -4.91
#